data_a1c01663ed2174654bc0772c143d5360
#
_entry.id   a1c01663ed2174654bc0772c143d5360
#
_cell.length_a   1.000
_cell.length_b   1.000
_cell.length_c   1.000
_cell.angle_alpha   90.00
_cell.angle_beta   90.00
_cell.angle_gamma   90.00
#
_symmetry.space_group_name_H-M   'P 1'
#
loop_
_entity.id
_entity.type
_entity.pdbx_description
1 polymer ?
#
loop_
_entity_poly.entity_id
_entity_poly.type
_entity_poly.pdbx_seq_one_letter_code
_entity_poly.pdbx_strand_id
1 'polypeptide(L)'
;MVIISASSIKKIFKRKVNPSVDVSKSIDNSRRKVLTVLGWGAMSLPYIALARESLKTTMSPKVVYVDVPIVNLPPQLKELRFVQISDIHSGSHPSKDFFNKIVDIINSLSPDFVFVTGDFVNFSPKEMDITEDAFRNITARYGVLACPGNHEHYMKHQEFEILTQRIRQCNIDLLINENRVFDINGTKLQIAGVDNSSHRMNYADFDKALAGLDSNLPIILLCHDPTNWDKSIRRKRKVDLMLSGHTHGGQVAFEILNSKISPAAFFYKQYAGLYTDGDQHLYVNTGVGWVGVPVRAGLPPEIALIRLRDVEKFA
;
A
#
# COMPACT_ATOMS: atom_id res chain seq x y z
N MET A 1 7.52 9.52 27.24
CA MET A 1 8.91 9.05 27.14
C MET A 1 9.53 9.13 28.54
N VAL A 2 9.58 8.01 29.24
CA VAL A 2 10.16 7.96 30.59
C VAL A 2 11.62 7.53 30.43
N ILE A 3 12.54 8.46 30.65
CA ILE A 3 13.97 8.19 30.64
C ILE A 3 14.33 7.68 32.02
N ILE A 4 14.55 6.36 32.14
CA ILE A 4 15.11 5.77 33.36
C ILE A 4 16.63 5.93 33.25
N SER A 5 17.23 6.74 34.15
CA SER A 5 18.66 7.03 34.15
C SER A 5 19.46 5.80 34.64
N ALA A 6 20.62 5.60 34.02
CA ALA A 6 21.56 4.49 34.31
C ALA A 6 22.08 4.47 35.76
N SER A 7 21.83 5.49 36.57
CA SER A 7 22.21 5.55 37.98
C SER A 7 21.34 4.71 38.92
N SER A 8 20.09 4.42 38.50
CA SER A 8 19.15 3.61 39.31
C SER A 8 19.45 2.11 39.26
N ILE A 9 20.14 1.65 38.23
CA ILE A 9 20.48 0.20 38.05
C ILE A 9 21.69 -0.19 38.92
N LYS A 10 22.62 0.74 39.21
CA LYS A 10 23.81 0.41 40.01
C LYS A 10 23.54 0.24 41.52
N LYS A 11 22.41 0.70 42.07
CA LYS A 11 22.05 0.56 43.47
C LYS A 11 21.50 -0.81 43.87
N ILE A 12 21.09 -1.62 42.88
CA ILE A 12 20.49 -2.94 43.15
C ILE A 12 21.56 -4.04 43.36
N PHE A 13 22.82 -3.78 42.98
CA PHE A 13 23.89 -4.82 42.99
C PHE A 13 24.92 -4.69 44.11
N LYS A 14 24.72 -3.79 45.12
CA LYS A 14 25.61 -3.72 46.26
C LYS A 14 24.92 -4.22 47.54
N ARG A 15 24.65 -5.49 47.62
CA ARG A 15 24.44 -6.19 48.90
C ARG A 15 25.70 -6.96 49.28
N LYS A 16 26.40 -6.55 50.34
CA LYS A 16 27.53 -7.27 50.94
C LYS A 16 27.07 -8.69 51.30
N VAL A 17 27.78 -9.68 50.78
CA VAL A 17 27.56 -11.10 51.06
C VAL A 17 28.24 -11.42 52.38
N ASN A 18 27.47 -11.84 53.37
CA ASN A 18 27.99 -12.47 54.60
C ASN A 18 28.31 -13.94 54.29
N PRO A 19 29.47 -14.50 54.73
CA PRO A 19 29.93 -15.83 54.34
C PRO A 19 29.37 -16.96 55.23
N SER A 20 28.08 -17.09 55.32
CA SER A 20 27.45 -18.34 55.76
C SER A 20 26.38 -18.69 54.69
N VAL A 21 26.87 -19.17 53.56
CA VAL A 21 25.98 -19.57 52.47
C VAL A 21 25.43 -20.94 52.84
N ASP A 22 24.17 -20.96 53.20
CA ASP A 22 23.35 -22.16 53.26
C ASP A 22 23.23 -22.73 51.84
N VAL A 23 23.96 -23.78 51.55
CA VAL A 23 24.09 -24.41 50.23
C VAL A 23 22.71 -24.82 49.69
N SER A 24 21.76 -25.16 50.56
CA SER A 24 20.39 -25.51 50.17
C SER A 24 19.62 -24.31 49.60
N LYS A 25 19.78 -23.10 50.16
CA LYS A 25 19.21 -21.86 49.65
C LYS A 25 19.85 -21.38 48.36
N SER A 26 21.15 -21.67 48.15
CA SER A 26 21.85 -21.30 46.91
C SER A 26 21.41 -22.16 45.72
N ILE A 27 21.16 -23.45 45.94
CA ILE A 27 20.67 -24.40 44.92
C ILE A 27 19.21 -24.03 44.56
N ASP A 28 18.36 -23.68 45.52
CA ASP A 28 16.98 -23.30 45.29
C ASP A 28 16.90 -21.98 44.47
N ASN A 29 17.73 -20.98 44.79
CA ASN A 29 17.82 -19.75 44.02
C ASN A 29 18.33 -19.96 42.59
N SER A 30 19.25 -20.91 42.37
CA SER A 30 19.74 -21.21 41.02
C SER A 30 18.66 -21.93 40.19
N ARG A 31 17.97 -22.93 40.77
CA ARG A 31 16.84 -23.60 40.13
C ARG A 31 15.70 -22.62 39.81
N ARG A 32 15.36 -21.71 40.72
CA ARG A 32 14.37 -20.69 40.51
C ARG A 32 14.74 -19.73 39.38
N LYS A 33 16.00 -19.31 39.29
CA LYS A 33 16.50 -18.50 38.16
C LYS A 33 16.40 -19.24 36.84
N VAL A 34 16.82 -20.50 36.78
CA VAL A 34 16.70 -21.33 35.58
C VAL A 34 15.24 -21.49 35.15
N LEU A 35 14.35 -21.82 36.09
CA LEU A 35 12.90 -21.93 35.79
C LEU A 35 12.29 -20.60 35.34
N THR A 36 12.74 -19.49 35.91
CA THR A 36 12.28 -18.14 35.49
C THR A 36 12.75 -17.84 34.08
N VAL A 37 14.03 -18.10 33.76
CA VAL A 37 14.56 -17.88 32.39
C VAL A 37 13.88 -18.80 31.37
N LEU A 38 13.67 -20.07 31.72
CA LEU A 38 12.95 -21.03 30.86
C LEU A 38 11.48 -20.61 30.67
N GLY A 39 10.84 -20.14 31.75
CA GLY A 39 9.45 -19.63 31.70
C GLY A 39 9.33 -18.41 30.79
N TRP A 40 10.19 -17.41 30.97
CA TRP A 40 10.22 -16.24 30.08
C TRP A 40 10.58 -16.61 28.64
N GLY A 41 11.55 -17.54 28.46
CA GLY A 41 11.89 -18.08 27.14
C GLY A 41 10.70 -18.75 26.47
N ALA A 42 10.00 -19.64 27.17
CA ALA A 42 8.82 -20.32 26.65
C ALA A 42 7.67 -19.34 26.33
N MET A 43 7.45 -18.34 27.20
CA MET A 43 6.44 -17.30 26.96
C MET A 43 6.79 -16.37 25.79
N SER A 44 8.07 -16.17 25.47
CA SER A 44 8.50 -15.32 24.35
C SER A 44 8.44 -16.04 22.99
N LEU A 45 8.48 -17.37 22.94
CA LEU A 45 8.46 -18.13 21.69
C LEU A 45 7.28 -17.80 20.75
N PRO A 46 6.03 -17.68 21.23
CA PRO A 46 4.92 -17.31 20.37
C PRO A 46 5.10 -15.91 19.74
N TYR A 47 5.64 -14.96 20.51
CA TYR A 47 5.89 -13.59 20.03
C TYR A 47 7.02 -13.54 19.00
N ILE A 48 8.08 -14.34 19.22
CA ILE A 48 9.20 -14.47 18.27
C ILE A 48 8.69 -15.12 16.96
N ALA A 49 7.88 -16.16 17.08
CA ALA A 49 7.29 -16.82 15.91
C ALA A 49 6.38 -15.87 15.13
N LEU A 50 5.52 -15.10 15.82
CA LEU A 50 4.66 -14.10 15.21
C LEU A 50 5.47 -12.99 14.53
N ALA A 51 6.50 -12.47 15.18
CA ALA A 51 7.37 -11.45 14.61
C ALA A 51 8.08 -11.96 13.35
N ARG A 52 8.61 -13.18 13.40
CA ARG A 52 9.26 -13.81 12.24
C ARG A 52 8.30 -14.02 11.07
N GLU A 53 7.09 -14.50 11.34
CA GLU A 53 6.08 -14.70 10.29
C GLU A 53 5.60 -13.36 9.71
N SER A 54 5.45 -12.34 10.56
CA SER A 54 5.13 -11.00 10.12
C SER A 54 6.20 -10.41 9.19
N LEU A 55 7.49 -10.55 9.55
CA LEU A 55 8.60 -10.09 8.71
C LEU A 55 8.65 -10.85 7.37
N LYS A 56 8.42 -12.16 7.39
CA LYS A 56 8.34 -12.98 6.18
C LYS A 56 7.18 -12.54 5.29
N THR A 57 6.01 -12.30 5.86
CA THR A 57 4.84 -11.78 5.15
C THR A 57 5.12 -10.42 4.52
N THR A 58 5.76 -9.52 5.26
CA THR A 58 6.15 -8.17 4.82
C THR A 58 7.04 -8.19 3.58
N MET A 59 7.88 -9.20 3.42
CA MET A 59 8.81 -9.34 2.29
C MET A 59 8.30 -10.29 1.18
N SER A 60 7.03 -10.69 1.22
CA SER A 60 6.45 -11.67 0.30
C SER A 60 5.24 -11.08 -0.44
N PRO A 61 5.46 -10.34 -1.56
CA PRO A 61 4.38 -9.80 -2.35
C PRO A 61 3.45 -10.89 -2.87
N LYS A 62 2.16 -10.59 -2.92
CA LYS A 62 1.13 -11.47 -3.46
C LYS A 62 0.35 -10.80 -4.58
N VAL A 63 0.03 -11.58 -5.59
CA VAL A 63 -0.91 -11.17 -6.64
C VAL A 63 -2.34 -11.42 -6.15
N VAL A 64 -3.16 -10.38 -6.21
CA VAL A 64 -4.59 -10.43 -5.92
C VAL A 64 -5.35 -10.25 -7.24
N TYR A 65 -6.21 -11.19 -7.58
CA TYR A 65 -7.02 -11.13 -8.79
C TYR A 65 -8.35 -10.44 -8.49
N VAL A 66 -8.67 -9.41 -9.27
CA VAL A 66 -9.87 -8.59 -9.07
C VAL A 66 -10.66 -8.49 -10.37
N ASP A 67 -11.87 -9.01 -10.36
CA ASP A 67 -12.80 -8.81 -11.46
C ASP A 67 -13.74 -7.65 -11.12
N VAL A 68 -13.78 -6.62 -11.98
CA VAL A 68 -14.62 -5.43 -11.81
C VAL A 68 -15.73 -5.46 -12.85
N PRO A 69 -16.99 -5.55 -12.44
CA PRO A 69 -18.12 -5.54 -13.37
C PRO A 69 -18.31 -4.15 -13.94
N ILE A 70 -18.35 -4.01 -15.25
CA ILE A 70 -18.63 -2.75 -15.95
C ILE A 70 -19.83 -2.95 -16.88
N VAL A 71 -20.83 -2.12 -16.72
CA VAL A 71 -22.05 -2.18 -17.54
C VAL A 71 -21.76 -1.74 -18.97
N ASN A 72 -22.19 -2.55 -19.93
CA ASN A 72 -21.98 -2.31 -21.37
C ASN A 72 -20.50 -2.11 -21.73
N LEU A 73 -19.62 -2.91 -21.14
CA LEU A 73 -18.19 -2.85 -21.43
C LEU A 73 -17.92 -3.18 -22.91
N PRO A 74 -17.28 -2.29 -23.67
CA PRO A 74 -16.88 -2.59 -25.04
C PRO A 74 -16.06 -3.88 -25.14
N PRO A 75 -16.35 -4.76 -26.12
CA PRO A 75 -15.66 -6.06 -26.25
C PRO A 75 -14.14 -5.95 -26.28
N GLN A 76 -13.59 -4.89 -26.89
CA GLN A 76 -12.16 -4.65 -27.00
C GLN A 76 -11.47 -4.44 -25.65
N LEU A 77 -12.22 -4.06 -24.62
CA LEU A 77 -11.69 -3.77 -23.28
C LEU A 77 -11.77 -4.97 -22.32
N LYS A 78 -12.50 -6.05 -22.69
CA LYS A 78 -12.75 -7.21 -21.82
C LYS A 78 -11.50 -8.01 -21.46
N GLU A 79 -10.51 -8.02 -22.35
CA GLU A 79 -9.28 -8.83 -22.20
C GLU A 79 -8.12 -8.03 -21.61
N LEU A 80 -8.33 -6.71 -21.33
CA LEU A 80 -7.27 -5.88 -20.78
C LEU A 80 -6.89 -6.32 -19.35
N ARG A 81 -5.59 -6.32 -19.10
CA ARG A 81 -4.98 -6.62 -17.81
C ARG A 81 -4.42 -5.34 -17.21
N PHE A 82 -5.00 -4.90 -16.14
CA PHE A 82 -4.50 -3.77 -15.38
C PHE A 82 -3.79 -4.28 -14.14
N VAL A 83 -2.53 -3.91 -13.96
CA VAL A 83 -1.83 -4.17 -12.70
C VAL A 83 -1.83 -2.88 -11.91
N GLN A 84 -2.29 -2.92 -10.66
CA GLN A 84 -2.20 -1.80 -9.73
C GLN A 84 -1.26 -2.14 -8.59
N ILE A 85 -0.34 -1.24 -8.31
CA ILE A 85 0.45 -1.14 -7.07
C ILE A 85 0.23 0.24 -6.44
N SER A 86 0.47 0.35 -5.16
CA SER A 86 0.29 1.60 -4.40
C SER A 86 1.25 1.64 -3.23
N ASP A 87 1.40 2.84 -2.65
CA ASP A 87 2.06 3.00 -1.35
C ASP A 87 3.44 2.31 -1.34
N ILE A 88 4.30 2.77 -2.23
CA ILE A 88 5.62 2.20 -2.47
C ILE A 88 6.55 2.43 -1.27
N HIS A 89 6.53 3.68 -0.73
CA HIS A 89 7.34 4.08 0.42
C HIS A 89 8.80 3.62 0.30
N SER A 90 9.44 4.00 -0.79
CA SER A 90 10.80 3.59 -1.16
C SER A 90 11.80 3.68 -0.02
N GLY A 91 11.72 4.75 0.78
CA GLY A 91 12.61 4.98 1.92
C GLY A 91 12.43 4.03 3.11
N SER A 92 11.34 3.27 3.15
CA SER A 92 11.09 2.29 4.20
C SER A 92 11.84 0.98 3.98
N HIS A 93 12.21 0.67 2.73
CA HIS A 93 12.79 -0.62 2.37
C HIS A 93 14.31 -0.63 2.44
N PRO A 94 14.92 -1.70 3.00
CA PRO A 94 16.36 -1.78 3.16
C PRO A 94 17.10 -2.24 1.87
N SER A 95 16.38 -2.75 0.87
CA SER A 95 17.00 -3.41 -0.29
C SER A 95 16.27 -3.15 -1.60
N LYS A 96 17.05 -2.94 -2.67
CA LYS A 96 16.57 -2.88 -4.06
C LYS A 96 15.94 -4.21 -4.53
N ASP A 97 16.39 -5.34 -3.98
CA ASP A 97 15.94 -6.68 -4.42
C ASP A 97 14.45 -6.90 -4.22
N PHE A 98 13.87 -6.25 -3.19
CA PHE A 98 12.44 -6.32 -2.97
C PHE A 98 11.66 -5.70 -4.14
N PHE A 99 12.11 -4.55 -4.63
CA PHE A 99 11.46 -3.86 -5.76
C PHE A 99 11.73 -4.55 -7.08
N ASN A 100 12.93 -5.12 -7.29
CA ASN A 100 13.22 -5.97 -8.43
C ASN A 100 12.23 -7.15 -8.48
N LYS A 101 12.00 -7.83 -7.36
CA LYS A 101 11.02 -8.92 -7.26
C LYS A 101 9.58 -8.46 -7.59
N ILE A 102 9.18 -7.26 -7.14
CA ILE A 102 7.86 -6.69 -7.47
C ILE A 102 7.76 -6.47 -8.98
N VAL A 103 8.77 -5.88 -9.60
CA VAL A 103 8.79 -5.61 -11.03
C VAL A 103 8.81 -6.91 -11.83
N ASP A 104 9.57 -7.92 -11.41
CA ASP A 104 9.55 -9.26 -12.04
C ASP A 104 8.15 -9.88 -12.01
N ILE A 105 7.45 -9.78 -10.88
CA ILE A 105 6.07 -10.26 -10.75
C ILE A 105 5.16 -9.47 -11.71
N ILE A 106 5.22 -8.14 -11.70
CA ILE A 106 4.41 -7.28 -12.59
C ILE A 106 4.62 -7.68 -14.05
N ASN A 107 5.86 -7.77 -14.49
CA ASN A 107 6.21 -8.10 -15.87
C ASN A 107 5.75 -9.52 -16.26
N SER A 108 5.81 -10.48 -15.33
CA SER A 108 5.33 -11.85 -15.55
C SER A 108 3.82 -11.92 -15.81
N LEU A 109 3.05 -10.95 -15.32
CA LEU A 109 1.61 -10.85 -15.56
C LEU A 109 1.28 -10.31 -16.97
N SER A 110 2.29 -9.83 -17.72
CA SER A 110 2.13 -9.25 -19.08
C SER A 110 1.00 -8.21 -19.12
N PRO A 111 1.07 -7.12 -18.31
CA PRO A 111 0.00 -6.15 -18.20
C PRO A 111 -0.16 -5.30 -19.46
N ASP A 112 -1.39 -4.91 -19.77
CA ASP A 112 -1.67 -3.89 -20.78
C ASP A 112 -1.38 -2.49 -20.22
N PHE A 113 -1.73 -2.26 -18.94
CA PHE A 113 -1.42 -1.04 -18.18
C PHE A 113 -0.90 -1.39 -16.79
N VAL A 114 0.00 -0.55 -16.28
CA VAL A 114 0.36 -0.55 -14.85
C VAL A 114 -0.06 0.78 -14.23
N PHE A 115 -0.73 0.74 -13.10
CA PHE A 115 -1.16 1.90 -12.34
C PHE A 115 -0.43 1.96 -11.00
N VAL A 116 0.11 3.15 -10.67
CA VAL A 116 0.72 3.42 -9.36
C VAL A 116 -0.10 4.51 -8.68
N THR A 117 -0.79 4.15 -7.62
CA THR A 117 -1.73 5.06 -6.96
C THR A 117 -1.10 5.78 -5.75
N GLY A 118 0.04 6.46 -5.98
CA GLY A 118 0.66 7.40 -5.05
C GLY A 118 1.57 6.79 -3.98
N ASP A 119 2.13 7.68 -3.18
CA ASP A 119 3.06 7.42 -2.08
C ASP A 119 4.30 6.62 -2.53
N PHE A 120 5.04 7.18 -3.50
CA PHE A 120 6.30 6.62 -4.01
C PHE A 120 7.41 6.67 -2.95
N VAL A 121 7.42 7.71 -2.15
CA VAL A 121 8.44 7.99 -1.14
C VAL A 121 7.80 8.28 0.22
N ASN A 122 8.60 8.40 1.28
CA ASN A 122 8.10 8.87 2.57
C ASN A 122 8.19 10.41 2.69
N PHE A 123 9.36 10.99 2.45
CA PHE A 123 9.61 12.40 2.73
C PHE A 123 10.64 13.06 1.79
N SER A 124 11.32 12.32 0.91
CA SER A 124 12.41 12.85 0.13
C SER A 124 12.56 12.22 -1.26
N PRO A 125 12.84 13.00 -2.31
CA PRO A 125 13.14 12.49 -3.65
C PRO A 125 14.32 11.50 -3.69
N LYS A 126 15.26 11.59 -2.73
CA LYS A 126 16.43 10.71 -2.64
C LYS A 126 16.03 9.24 -2.37
N GLU A 127 14.88 9.02 -1.77
CA GLU A 127 14.38 7.67 -1.51
C GLU A 127 14.14 6.88 -2.79
N MET A 128 13.92 7.57 -3.94
CA MET A 128 13.84 6.94 -5.26
C MET A 128 15.13 6.19 -5.67
N ASP A 129 16.28 6.48 -5.06
CA ASP A 129 17.54 5.77 -5.34
C ASP A 129 17.43 4.25 -5.14
N ILE A 130 16.45 3.82 -4.36
CA ILE A 130 16.18 2.39 -4.07
C ILE A 130 15.30 1.76 -5.17
N THR A 131 14.38 2.51 -5.75
CA THR A 131 13.33 1.98 -6.64
C THR A 131 13.51 2.33 -8.10
N GLU A 132 14.21 3.40 -8.41
CA GLU A 132 14.29 3.99 -9.75
C GLU A 132 14.79 2.99 -10.82
N ASP A 133 15.87 2.24 -10.50
CA ASP A 133 16.42 1.25 -11.43
C ASP A 133 15.41 0.13 -11.72
N ALA A 134 14.70 -0.33 -10.69
CA ALA A 134 13.66 -1.35 -10.85
C ALA A 134 12.48 -0.82 -11.67
N PHE A 135 12.01 0.39 -11.36
CA PHE A 135 10.82 0.96 -12.00
C PHE A 135 11.01 1.27 -13.48
N ARG A 136 12.23 1.62 -13.92
CA ARG A 136 12.56 1.75 -15.35
C ARG A 136 12.37 0.45 -16.13
N ASN A 137 12.38 -0.68 -15.45
CA ASN A 137 12.20 -2.02 -16.06
C ASN A 137 10.75 -2.50 -16.02
N ILE A 138 9.80 -1.71 -15.52
CA ILE A 138 8.37 -2.07 -15.63
C ILE A 138 7.97 -2.03 -17.10
N THR A 139 7.35 -3.13 -17.55
CA THR A 139 6.84 -3.24 -18.92
C THR A 139 5.32 -3.34 -18.92
N ALA A 140 4.68 -2.55 -19.78
CA ALA A 140 3.24 -2.60 -20.03
C ALA A 140 2.97 -2.24 -21.48
N ARG A 141 1.97 -2.89 -22.09
CA ARG A 141 1.68 -2.72 -23.54
C ARG A 141 1.36 -1.27 -23.91
N TYR A 142 0.57 -0.59 -23.10
CA TYR A 142 0.12 0.80 -23.34
C TYR A 142 0.76 1.81 -22.41
N GLY A 143 1.47 1.38 -21.37
CA GLY A 143 2.23 2.24 -20.50
C GLY A 143 1.96 2.11 -19.00
N VAL A 144 2.74 2.86 -18.24
CA VAL A 144 2.66 2.97 -16.79
C VAL A 144 2.14 4.35 -16.45
N LEU A 145 1.01 4.44 -15.74
CA LEU A 145 0.42 5.70 -15.32
C LEU A 145 0.37 5.77 -13.79
N ALA A 146 0.46 6.97 -13.25
CA ALA A 146 0.42 7.19 -11.81
C ALA A 146 -0.36 8.43 -11.43
N CYS A 147 -0.75 8.53 -10.17
CA CYS A 147 -1.15 9.77 -9.52
C CYS A 147 -0.30 10.01 -8.26
N PRO A 148 -0.17 11.26 -7.76
CA PRO A 148 0.47 11.52 -6.48
C PRO A 148 -0.37 11.03 -5.30
N GLY A 149 0.31 10.76 -4.16
CA GLY A 149 -0.31 10.57 -2.87
C GLY A 149 0.00 11.73 -1.92
N ASN A 150 -0.22 11.53 -0.63
CA ASN A 150 0.02 12.58 0.37
C ASN A 150 1.50 12.71 0.73
N HIS A 151 2.27 11.64 0.64
CA HIS A 151 3.68 11.67 0.97
C HIS A 151 4.51 12.50 -0.02
N GLU A 152 4.08 12.61 -1.26
CA GLU A 152 4.67 13.51 -2.25
C GLU A 152 4.59 14.98 -1.83
N HIS A 153 3.61 15.33 -0.99
CA HIS A 153 3.38 16.71 -0.51
C HIS A 153 3.94 16.99 0.90
N TYR A 154 4.62 16.04 1.55
CA TYR A 154 5.29 16.28 2.84
C TYR A 154 6.66 16.94 2.72
N MET A 155 7.06 17.27 1.51
CA MET A 155 8.31 17.93 1.17
C MET A 155 8.08 19.35 0.65
N LYS A 156 9.18 20.12 0.44
CA LYS A 156 9.11 21.44 -0.17
C LYS A 156 8.72 21.32 -1.64
N HIS A 157 8.11 22.38 -2.18
CA HIS A 157 7.66 22.41 -3.58
C HIS A 157 8.77 22.04 -4.58
N GLN A 158 9.99 22.57 -4.38
CA GLN A 158 11.14 22.23 -5.24
C GLN A 158 11.51 20.73 -5.18
N GLU A 159 11.37 20.10 -4.02
CA GLU A 159 11.62 18.66 -3.87
C GLU A 159 10.52 17.85 -4.54
N PHE A 160 9.26 18.31 -4.46
CA PHE A 160 8.14 17.71 -5.19
C PHE A 160 8.39 17.75 -6.71
N GLU A 161 8.87 18.86 -7.25
CA GLU A 161 9.23 18.96 -8.66
C GLU A 161 10.35 18.00 -9.06
N ILE A 162 11.41 17.90 -8.23
CA ILE A 162 12.48 16.92 -8.43
C ILE A 162 11.93 15.50 -8.43
N LEU A 163 11.07 15.17 -7.47
CA LEU A 163 10.46 13.85 -7.36
C LEU A 163 9.61 13.52 -8.60
N THR A 164 8.74 14.43 -9.01
CA THR A 164 7.89 14.24 -10.19
C THR A 164 8.71 14.04 -11.46
N GLN A 165 9.82 14.77 -11.60
CA GLN A 165 10.76 14.58 -12.70
C GLN A 165 11.41 13.20 -12.67
N ARG A 166 11.84 12.72 -11.50
CA ARG A 166 12.44 11.39 -11.33
C ARG A 166 11.43 10.27 -11.64
N ILE A 167 10.18 10.41 -11.19
CA ILE A 167 9.12 9.46 -11.53
C ILE A 167 8.93 9.38 -13.05
N ARG A 168 8.85 10.52 -13.73
CA ARG A 168 8.72 10.57 -15.20
C ARG A 168 9.94 9.98 -15.93
N GLN A 169 11.14 10.11 -15.37
CA GLN A 169 12.35 9.48 -15.90
C GLN A 169 12.36 7.94 -15.79
N CYS A 170 11.45 7.38 -15.00
CA CYS A 170 11.19 5.93 -14.98
C CYS A 170 10.17 5.49 -16.03
N ASN A 171 9.85 6.32 -17.05
CA ASN A 171 8.81 6.08 -18.05
C ASN A 171 7.40 5.93 -17.44
N ILE A 172 7.13 6.60 -16.32
CA ILE A 172 5.83 6.64 -15.66
C ILE A 172 5.15 7.96 -16.00
N ASP A 173 3.98 7.91 -16.63
CA ASP A 173 3.16 9.10 -16.90
C ASP A 173 2.41 9.50 -15.62
N LEU A 174 2.95 10.49 -14.92
CA LEU A 174 2.39 10.98 -13.66
C LEU A 174 1.31 12.02 -13.95
N LEU A 175 0.06 11.63 -13.70
CA LEU A 175 -1.13 12.46 -13.92
C LEU A 175 -1.42 13.32 -12.68
N ILE A 176 -1.29 14.63 -12.82
CA ILE A 176 -1.55 15.62 -11.77
C ILE A 176 -2.72 16.48 -12.21
N ASN A 177 -3.93 16.05 -11.90
CA ASN A 177 -5.19 16.66 -12.38
C ASN A 177 -5.25 16.66 -13.91
N GLU A 178 -4.96 15.51 -14.51
CA GLU A 178 -4.86 15.31 -15.95
C GLU A 178 -5.54 14.01 -16.36
N ASN A 179 -5.78 13.84 -17.66
CA ASN A 179 -6.27 12.59 -18.22
C ASN A 179 -5.54 12.20 -19.50
N ARG A 180 -5.72 10.94 -19.89
CA ARG A 180 -5.25 10.36 -21.15
C ARG A 180 -6.36 9.53 -21.77
N VAL A 181 -6.43 9.54 -23.08
CA VAL A 181 -7.36 8.73 -23.87
C VAL A 181 -6.54 7.81 -24.76
N PHE A 182 -6.76 6.51 -24.63
CA PHE A 182 -6.06 5.47 -25.38
C PHE A 182 -7.01 4.84 -26.37
N ASP A 183 -6.56 4.64 -27.62
CA ASP A 183 -7.28 3.82 -28.59
C ASP A 183 -6.90 2.35 -28.40
N ILE A 184 -7.87 1.54 -28.09
CA ILE A 184 -7.74 0.11 -27.88
C ILE A 184 -8.54 -0.60 -28.97
N ASN A 185 -7.88 -0.90 -30.08
CA ASN A 185 -8.50 -1.58 -31.23
C ASN A 185 -9.80 -0.86 -31.72
N GLY A 186 -9.74 0.47 -31.84
CA GLY A 186 -10.86 1.30 -32.30
C GLY A 186 -11.87 1.71 -31.22
N THR A 187 -11.64 1.30 -29.96
CA THR A 187 -12.42 1.73 -28.81
C THR A 187 -11.56 2.58 -27.86
N LYS A 188 -12.13 3.63 -27.32
CA LYS A 188 -11.41 4.51 -26.41
C LYS A 188 -11.52 4.04 -24.97
N LEU A 189 -10.39 3.96 -24.26
CA LEU A 189 -10.29 3.83 -22.81
C LEU A 189 -9.79 5.16 -22.25
N GLN A 190 -10.46 5.67 -21.23
CA GLN A 190 -10.18 6.96 -20.62
C GLN A 190 -9.61 6.76 -19.22
N ILE A 191 -8.46 7.38 -18.94
CA ILE A 191 -7.77 7.26 -17.65
C ILE A 191 -7.49 8.68 -17.15
N ALA A 192 -8.02 9.01 -15.99
CA ALA A 192 -7.75 10.26 -15.29
C ALA A 192 -6.92 10.03 -14.03
N GLY A 193 -6.13 11.02 -13.63
CA GLY A 193 -5.41 11.03 -12.37
C GLY A 193 -5.57 12.37 -11.68
N VAL A 194 -5.83 12.35 -10.39
CA VAL A 194 -5.92 13.56 -9.57
C VAL A 194 -4.75 13.65 -8.62
N ASP A 195 -4.43 14.89 -8.24
CA ASP A 195 -3.49 15.18 -7.18
C ASP A 195 -4.10 14.81 -5.80
N ASN A 196 -3.31 14.93 -4.74
CA ASN A 196 -3.72 14.55 -3.39
C ASN A 196 -4.75 15.48 -2.77
N SER A 197 -5.74 14.90 -2.07
CA SER A 197 -6.71 15.64 -1.24
C SER A 197 -6.94 14.99 0.13
N SER A 198 -5.92 14.35 0.68
CA SER A 198 -5.94 13.76 2.03
C SER A 198 -5.29 14.70 3.06
N HIS A 199 -5.46 14.41 4.35
CA HIS A 199 -4.79 15.10 5.45
C HIS A 199 -4.88 16.63 5.42
N ARG A 200 -6.07 17.18 5.11
CA ARG A 200 -6.35 18.63 4.97
C ARG A 200 -5.64 19.30 3.77
N MET A 201 -5.01 18.55 2.90
CA MET A 201 -4.52 19.03 1.61
C MET A 201 -5.68 19.02 0.62
N ASN A 202 -5.70 19.94 -0.30
CA ASN A 202 -6.74 20.05 -1.31
C ASN A 202 -6.13 20.45 -2.66
N TYR A 203 -5.31 19.57 -3.20
CA TYR A 203 -4.67 19.76 -4.50
C TYR A 203 -5.42 19.05 -5.64
N ALA A 204 -6.35 18.14 -5.32
CA ALA A 204 -7.14 17.42 -6.31
C ALA A 204 -8.15 18.33 -6.98
N ASP A 205 -8.07 18.41 -8.29
CA ASP A 205 -9.05 19.09 -9.18
C ASP A 205 -9.72 18.04 -10.07
N PHE A 206 -10.82 17.48 -9.57
CA PHE A 206 -11.57 16.44 -10.28
C PHE A 206 -12.20 16.96 -11.58
N ASP A 207 -12.62 18.22 -11.62
CA ASP A 207 -13.27 18.77 -12.79
C ASP A 207 -12.25 18.97 -13.92
N LYS A 208 -11.03 19.40 -13.58
CA LYS A 208 -9.92 19.48 -14.53
C LYS A 208 -9.49 18.09 -15.00
N ALA A 209 -9.32 17.14 -14.08
CA ALA A 209 -8.89 15.79 -14.42
C ALA A 209 -9.89 15.06 -15.35
N LEU A 210 -11.17 15.31 -15.20
CA LEU A 210 -12.23 14.68 -16.00
C LEU A 210 -12.66 15.51 -17.21
N ALA A 211 -12.09 16.70 -17.40
CA ALA A 211 -12.46 17.59 -18.49
C ALA A 211 -12.25 16.94 -19.87
N GLY A 212 -13.25 17.05 -20.73
CA GLY A 212 -13.19 16.55 -22.12
C GLY A 212 -13.35 15.05 -22.28
N LEU A 213 -13.57 14.30 -21.19
CA LEU A 213 -13.85 12.86 -21.25
C LEU A 213 -15.32 12.61 -21.67
N ASP A 214 -15.53 11.54 -22.44
CA ASP A 214 -16.85 11.09 -22.88
C ASP A 214 -17.52 10.22 -21.81
N SER A 215 -18.64 10.67 -21.27
CA SER A 215 -19.38 9.94 -20.23
C SER A 215 -20.01 8.62 -20.70
N ASN A 216 -20.06 8.36 -22.02
CA ASN A 216 -20.57 7.10 -22.57
C ASN A 216 -19.50 6.01 -22.64
N LEU A 217 -18.24 6.34 -22.38
CA LEU A 217 -17.12 5.43 -22.42
C LEU A 217 -16.59 5.15 -21.00
N PRO A 218 -15.94 4.00 -20.78
CA PRO A 218 -15.36 3.69 -19.48
C PRO A 218 -14.30 4.70 -19.06
N ILE A 219 -14.41 5.17 -17.80
CA ILE A 219 -13.48 6.09 -17.17
C ILE A 219 -12.86 5.41 -15.94
N ILE A 220 -11.53 5.26 -15.95
CA ILE A 220 -10.75 4.83 -14.79
C ILE A 220 -10.12 6.07 -14.15
N LEU A 221 -10.29 6.24 -12.84
CA LEU A 221 -9.72 7.34 -12.07
C LEU A 221 -8.66 6.84 -11.10
N LEU A 222 -7.44 7.35 -11.21
CA LEU A 222 -6.40 7.17 -10.22
C LEU A 222 -6.53 8.27 -9.16
N CYS A 223 -6.80 7.88 -7.92
CA CYS A 223 -7.00 8.81 -6.80
C CYS A 223 -6.51 8.13 -5.52
N HIS A 224 -5.41 8.61 -4.98
CA HIS A 224 -4.71 7.96 -3.87
C HIS A 224 -5.62 7.73 -2.63
N ASP A 225 -6.31 8.78 -2.16
CA ASP A 225 -7.16 8.71 -0.95
C ASP A 225 -8.57 8.17 -1.26
N PRO A 226 -8.94 6.98 -0.75
CA PRO A 226 -10.24 6.37 -0.98
C PRO A 226 -11.41 7.17 -0.38
N THR A 227 -11.18 8.07 0.57
CA THR A 227 -12.25 8.90 1.15
C THR A 227 -12.89 9.84 0.12
N ASN A 228 -12.20 10.10 -1.00
CA ASN A 228 -12.74 10.86 -2.12
C ASN A 228 -13.87 10.13 -2.85
N TRP A 229 -13.97 8.82 -2.69
CA TRP A 229 -15.11 8.05 -3.19
C TRP A 229 -16.43 8.65 -2.71
N ASP A 230 -16.62 8.75 -1.41
CA ASP A 230 -17.85 9.32 -0.83
C ASP A 230 -17.92 10.85 -0.99
N LYS A 231 -16.78 11.54 -0.92
CA LYS A 231 -16.74 13.00 -0.95
C LYS A 231 -17.00 13.57 -2.35
N SER A 232 -16.42 12.96 -3.39
CA SER A 232 -16.29 13.61 -4.71
C SER A 232 -16.77 12.77 -5.89
N ILE A 233 -16.83 11.44 -5.80
CA ILE A 233 -17.05 10.55 -6.95
C ILE A 233 -18.40 9.88 -6.90
N ARG A 234 -18.66 9.09 -5.86
CA ARG A 234 -19.86 8.26 -5.77
C ARG A 234 -21.14 9.07 -5.97
N ARG A 235 -21.92 8.73 -7.01
CA ARG A 235 -23.18 9.40 -7.40
C ARG A 235 -23.04 10.89 -7.73
N LYS A 236 -21.81 11.40 -7.91
CA LYS A 236 -21.56 12.83 -8.17
C LYS A 236 -20.86 13.06 -9.51
N ARG A 237 -20.00 12.15 -9.93
CA ARG A 237 -19.25 12.23 -11.18
C ARG A 237 -19.27 10.90 -11.90
N LYS A 238 -19.26 10.93 -13.23
CA LYS A 238 -19.13 9.71 -14.04
C LYS A 238 -17.68 9.21 -13.92
N VAL A 239 -17.50 8.14 -13.19
CA VAL A 239 -16.30 7.33 -13.07
C VAL A 239 -16.75 5.90 -12.87
N ASP A 240 -16.27 4.97 -13.69
CA ASP A 240 -16.68 3.57 -13.60
C ASP A 240 -15.83 2.81 -12.58
N LEU A 241 -14.54 3.11 -12.55
CA LEU A 241 -13.60 2.51 -11.59
C LEU A 241 -12.65 3.56 -11.03
N MET A 242 -12.69 3.75 -9.72
CA MET A 242 -11.68 4.51 -8.99
C MET A 242 -10.67 3.55 -8.38
N LEU A 243 -9.38 3.81 -8.55
CA LEU A 243 -8.26 3.06 -7.99
C LEU A 243 -7.58 3.89 -6.92
N SER A 244 -7.44 3.32 -5.72
CA SER A 244 -6.88 4.01 -4.54
C SER A 244 -5.89 3.14 -3.78
N GLY A 245 -5.16 3.76 -2.84
CA GLY A 245 -4.28 3.14 -1.87
C GLY A 245 -4.46 3.75 -0.48
N HIS A 246 -3.40 4.39 0.06
CA HIS A 246 -3.39 5.25 1.24
C HIS A 246 -3.55 4.56 2.59
N THR A 247 -4.46 3.62 2.70
CA THR A 247 -4.87 3.03 3.98
C THR A 247 -3.94 1.92 4.45
N HIS A 248 -3.12 1.38 3.54
CA HIS A 248 -2.33 0.14 3.74
C HIS A 248 -3.17 -1.05 4.23
N GLY A 249 -4.50 -0.95 4.17
CA GLY A 249 -5.38 -1.88 4.87
C GLY A 249 -5.13 -1.94 6.38
N GLY A 250 -4.43 -0.92 6.96
CA GLY A 250 -3.96 -0.89 8.34
C GLY A 250 -2.75 -1.77 8.62
N GLN A 251 -2.09 -2.35 7.59
CA GLN A 251 -0.91 -3.24 7.65
C GLN A 251 -1.13 -4.55 8.44
N VAL A 252 -2.15 -4.61 9.29
CA VAL A 252 -2.48 -5.76 10.12
C VAL A 252 -3.96 -6.11 9.93
N ALA A 253 -4.25 -7.38 9.66
CA ALA A 253 -5.61 -7.89 9.67
C ALA A 253 -5.67 -9.25 10.37
N PHE A 254 -6.74 -9.46 11.07
CA PHE A 254 -7.06 -10.72 11.74
C PHE A 254 -8.21 -11.39 11.00
N GLU A 255 -8.08 -12.67 10.75
CA GLU A 255 -9.16 -13.47 10.19
C GLU A 255 -10.03 -14.00 11.34
N ILE A 256 -11.27 -13.54 11.42
CA ILE A 256 -12.26 -13.94 12.41
C ILE A 256 -13.51 -14.39 11.65
N LEU A 257 -13.90 -15.66 11.81
CA LEU A 257 -15.10 -16.24 11.18
C LEU A 257 -15.19 -15.96 9.67
N ASN A 258 -14.11 -16.20 8.94
CA ASN A 258 -13.97 -15.94 7.49
C ASN A 258 -14.04 -14.45 7.08
N SER A 259 -13.94 -13.52 8.03
CA SER A 259 -13.89 -12.09 7.78
C SER A 259 -12.52 -11.53 8.18
N LYS A 260 -11.89 -10.75 7.31
CA LYS A 260 -10.66 -10.03 7.66
C LYS A 260 -11.03 -8.71 8.32
N ILE A 261 -10.65 -8.55 9.57
CA ILE A 261 -10.86 -7.33 10.35
C ILE A 261 -9.52 -6.63 10.52
N SER A 262 -9.45 -5.36 10.14
CA SER A 262 -8.28 -4.52 10.32
C SER A 262 -8.60 -3.32 11.21
N PRO A 263 -7.63 -2.81 11.99
CA PRO A 263 -7.76 -1.54 12.68
C PRO A 263 -8.10 -0.35 11.76
N ALA A 264 -7.75 -0.41 10.48
CA ALA A 264 -8.13 0.60 9.50
C ALA A 264 -9.64 0.81 9.40
N ALA A 265 -10.45 -0.21 9.68
CA ALA A 265 -11.92 -0.12 9.67
C ALA A 265 -12.49 0.90 10.66
N PHE A 266 -11.74 1.27 11.71
CA PHE A 266 -12.16 2.30 12.66
C PHE A 266 -11.99 3.72 12.11
N PHE A 267 -11.14 3.89 11.09
CA PHE A 267 -10.81 5.21 10.53
C PHE A 267 -11.34 5.41 9.11
N TYR A 268 -11.45 4.33 8.33
CA TYR A 268 -11.85 4.36 6.92
C TYR A 268 -13.03 3.42 6.68
N LYS A 269 -14.06 3.92 6.01
CA LYS A 269 -15.18 3.06 5.55
C LYS A 269 -14.72 2.10 4.45
N GLN A 270 -13.88 2.61 3.54
CA GLN A 270 -13.28 1.85 2.46
C GLN A 270 -11.77 1.78 2.71
N TYR A 271 -11.27 0.63 3.14
CA TYR A 271 -9.86 0.46 3.52
C TYR A 271 -9.11 -0.63 2.78
N ALA A 272 -9.77 -1.56 2.11
CA ALA A 272 -9.14 -2.62 1.32
C ALA A 272 -10.17 -3.33 0.43
N GLY A 273 -9.76 -3.70 -0.80
CA GLY A 273 -10.57 -4.49 -1.72
C GLY A 273 -11.57 -3.68 -2.54
N LEU A 274 -12.54 -4.37 -3.13
CA LEU A 274 -13.51 -3.81 -4.07
C LEU A 274 -14.80 -3.38 -3.35
N TYR A 275 -15.24 -2.17 -3.64
CA TYR A 275 -16.51 -1.58 -3.21
C TYR A 275 -17.33 -1.19 -4.43
N THR A 276 -18.65 -1.38 -4.37
CA THR A 276 -19.58 -1.13 -5.47
C THR A 276 -20.78 -0.29 -4.98
N ASP A 277 -21.16 0.68 -5.79
CA ASP A 277 -22.41 1.44 -5.62
C ASP A 277 -23.05 1.69 -7.00
N GLY A 278 -24.05 0.86 -7.34
CA GLY A 278 -24.61 0.83 -8.69
C GLY A 278 -23.56 0.44 -9.74
N ASP A 279 -23.39 1.26 -10.75
CA ASP A 279 -22.46 1.05 -11.87
C ASP A 279 -21.04 1.62 -11.57
N GLN A 280 -20.79 2.07 -10.35
CA GLN A 280 -19.52 2.67 -9.95
C GLN A 280 -18.76 1.77 -8.98
N HIS A 281 -17.45 1.69 -9.15
CA HIS A 281 -16.58 0.81 -8.37
C HIS A 281 -15.38 1.58 -7.81
N LEU A 282 -14.99 1.21 -6.60
CA LEU A 282 -13.75 1.64 -5.96
C LEU A 282 -12.95 0.40 -5.61
N TYR A 283 -11.69 0.34 -6.01
CA TYR A 283 -10.75 -0.64 -5.50
C TYR A 283 -9.68 0.04 -4.66
N VAL A 284 -9.51 -0.43 -3.43
CA VAL A 284 -8.51 0.07 -2.49
C VAL A 284 -7.41 -0.98 -2.33
N ASN A 285 -6.23 -0.69 -2.90
CA ASN A 285 -5.04 -1.51 -2.80
C ASN A 285 -4.40 -1.33 -1.42
N THR A 286 -3.92 -2.41 -0.81
CA THR A 286 -3.28 -2.35 0.52
C THR A 286 -1.80 -1.98 0.49
N GLY A 287 -1.28 -1.66 -0.70
CA GLY A 287 0.08 -1.17 -0.90
C GLY A 287 1.15 -2.25 -0.89
N VAL A 288 2.31 -1.94 -1.47
CA VAL A 288 3.48 -2.83 -1.49
C VAL A 288 4.50 -2.47 -0.42
N GLY A 289 4.58 -1.20 -0.02
CA GLY A 289 5.45 -0.70 1.05
C GLY A 289 4.84 -0.79 2.44
N TRP A 290 5.43 -0.10 3.39
CA TRP A 290 4.90 0.09 4.75
C TRP A 290 5.24 1.46 5.28
N VAL A 291 4.44 1.92 6.24
CA VAL A 291 4.66 3.16 6.99
C VAL A 291 4.98 2.83 8.44
N GLY A 292 5.99 3.49 9.00
CA GLY A 292 6.39 3.34 10.39
C GLY A 292 7.12 2.02 10.65
N VAL A 293 6.41 0.99 11.12
CA VAL A 293 7.02 -0.30 11.49
C VAL A 293 6.96 -1.28 10.32
N PRO A 294 8.04 -2.01 9.99
CA PRO A 294 8.07 -2.99 8.89
C PRO A 294 7.31 -4.27 9.26
N VAL A 295 6.02 -4.13 9.52
CA VAL A 295 5.14 -5.22 9.97
C VAL A 295 3.90 -5.27 9.10
N ARG A 296 3.71 -6.40 8.40
CA ARG A 296 2.49 -6.75 7.72
C ARG A 296 2.02 -8.12 8.20
N ALA A 297 0.92 -8.15 8.95
CA ALA A 297 0.34 -9.39 9.46
C ALA A 297 -1.05 -9.62 8.85
N GLY A 298 -1.23 -10.73 8.17
CA GLY A 298 -2.48 -11.05 7.46
C GLY A 298 -2.73 -10.24 6.17
N LEU A 299 -1.93 -9.20 5.91
CA LEU A 299 -1.99 -8.32 4.73
C LEU A 299 -0.60 -8.22 4.07
N PRO A 300 -0.19 -9.19 3.24
CA PRO A 300 1.07 -9.11 2.51
C PRO A 300 1.09 -7.91 1.54
N PRO A 301 2.28 -7.47 1.08
CA PRO A 301 2.38 -6.51 -0.01
C PRO A 301 1.54 -6.95 -1.20
N GLU A 302 0.75 -6.04 -1.76
CA GLU A 302 -0.28 -6.36 -2.73
C GLU A 302 0.06 -5.87 -4.13
N ILE A 303 0.00 -6.77 -5.10
CA ILE A 303 0.00 -6.48 -6.54
C ILE A 303 -1.38 -6.90 -7.05
N ALA A 304 -2.25 -5.96 -7.36
CA ALA A 304 -3.58 -6.28 -7.86
C ALA A 304 -3.57 -6.47 -9.39
N LEU A 305 -4.05 -7.62 -9.87
CA LEU A 305 -4.36 -7.84 -11.28
C LEU A 305 -5.86 -7.66 -11.48
N ILE A 306 -6.22 -6.55 -12.09
CA ILE A 306 -7.60 -6.11 -12.29
C ILE A 306 -8.02 -6.44 -13.72
N ARG A 307 -9.22 -7.01 -13.88
CA ARG A 307 -9.85 -7.28 -15.16
C ARG A 307 -11.24 -6.70 -15.15
N LEU A 308 -11.61 -6.02 -16.23
CA LEU A 308 -12.96 -5.56 -16.43
C LEU A 308 -13.85 -6.70 -16.95
N ARG A 309 -15.05 -6.82 -16.38
CA ARG A 309 -16.03 -7.83 -16.76
C ARG A 309 -17.30 -7.15 -17.25
N ASP A 310 -17.75 -7.53 -18.43
CA ASP A 310 -19.01 -7.08 -18.92
C ASP A 310 -20.18 -7.69 -18.13
N VAL A 311 -21.09 -6.85 -17.71
CA VAL A 311 -22.34 -7.26 -17.08
C VAL A 311 -23.49 -6.55 -17.78
N GLU A 312 -24.55 -7.29 -18.03
CA GLU A 312 -25.79 -6.70 -18.54
C GLU A 312 -26.41 -5.83 -17.42
N LYS A 313 -26.90 -4.67 -17.79
CA LYS A 313 -27.67 -3.84 -16.88
C LYS A 313 -28.96 -4.58 -16.56
N PHE A 314 -29.12 -5.04 -15.32
CA PHE A 314 -30.42 -5.57 -14.90
C PHE A 314 -31.45 -4.43 -14.98
N ALA A 315 -32.42 -4.61 -15.85
CA ALA A 315 -33.50 -3.67 -16.13
C ALA A 315 -34.45 -3.51 -14.93
#